data_189cfa25a7962941b19846fbd6fb1b77
#
_entry.id   189cfa25a7962941b19846fbd6fb1b77
#
_cell.length_a   1.000
_cell.length_b   1.000
_cell.length_c   1.000
_cell.angle_alpha   90.00
_cell.angle_beta   90.00
_cell.angle_gamma   90.00
#
_symmetry.space_group_name_H-M   'P 1'
#
loop_
_entity.id
_entity.type
_entity.pdbx_description
1 polymer ?
#
loop_
_entity_poly.entity_id
_entity_poly.type
_entity_poly.pdbx_seq_one_letter_code
_entity_poly.pdbx_strand_id
1 'polypeptide(L)'
;MPAPLSRRSFLAAAAASAAAAALPAVAAEPATRPKAGPATAPAGTYIDVHTHLGQTWNTTEPLSAADLLKWMDAHGIARAVVLPLVNPEASSFPLPTEYVLEQTKPHRDRLIPFCCVDPRQTINGGKKGIDDLLKRYVDAGCKGFGEHKPGLPVDDPLSTRLHGAAGRAGLPVLMHIDNLRNTDAPGLPGLEKVLKEHPQTTFIGHGPGFWASISGDVKTPADLGAYPKGPVASGGALDRLLEAYPNLYCDLSAGSGAGAMSRDPKFAAEFLVRRQDRIMFGTDYLAPGQKVPQFEVLPALPLPEAVRAKVYRENAVRVLKL
;
A
#
# COMPACT_ATOMS: atom_id res chain seq x y z
N MET A 1 -21.83 47.59 -18.90
CA MET A 1 -22.32 46.34 -18.26
C MET A 1 -22.93 45.50 -19.38
N PRO A 2 -22.42 44.30 -19.70
CA PRO A 2 -23.04 43.41 -20.67
C PRO A 2 -24.27 42.71 -20.03
N ALA A 3 -25.32 42.56 -20.84
CA ALA A 3 -26.59 41.97 -20.46
C ALA A 3 -26.47 40.45 -20.18
N PRO A 4 -27.29 39.86 -19.30
CA PRO A 4 -27.22 38.44 -18.99
C PRO A 4 -27.74 37.58 -20.16
N LEU A 5 -26.99 36.52 -20.52
CA LEU A 5 -27.36 35.54 -21.51
C LEU A 5 -28.57 34.72 -21.05
N SER A 6 -29.57 34.59 -21.91
CA SER A 6 -30.82 33.86 -21.61
C SER A 6 -30.62 32.34 -21.68
N ARG A 7 -31.40 31.56 -20.88
CA ARG A 7 -31.41 30.09 -20.86
C ARG A 7 -31.66 29.42 -22.22
N ARG A 8 -32.15 30.14 -23.21
CA ARG A 8 -32.39 29.59 -24.56
C ARG A 8 -31.13 29.49 -25.41
N SER A 9 -30.08 30.23 -25.09
CA SER A 9 -28.80 30.20 -25.85
C SER A 9 -27.90 29.04 -25.46
N PHE A 10 -28.18 28.36 -24.37
CA PHE A 10 -27.37 27.21 -23.90
C PHE A 10 -27.77 25.87 -24.52
N LEU A 11 -28.99 25.75 -25.06
CA LEU A 11 -29.52 24.51 -25.65
C LEU A 11 -29.28 24.37 -27.16
N ALA A 12 -28.78 25.40 -27.83
CA ALA A 12 -28.54 25.37 -29.27
C ALA A 12 -27.13 24.92 -29.68
N ALA A 13 -26.21 24.72 -28.76
CA ALA A 13 -24.82 24.33 -29.03
C ALA A 13 -24.53 22.81 -28.90
N ALA A 14 -25.53 21.99 -28.56
CA ALA A 14 -25.35 20.55 -28.29
C ALA A 14 -25.86 19.61 -29.41
N ALA A 15 -26.17 20.16 -30.62
CA ALA A 15 -26.74 19.33 -31.69
C ALA A 15 -25.97 19.45 -33.00
N ALA A 16 -24.65 19.20 -33.00
CA ALA A 16 -23.90 18.96 -34.22
C ALA A 16 -22.59 18.25 -33.92
N SER A 17 -22.58 16.91 -33.95
CA SER A 17 -21.46 16.03 -34.32
C SER A 17 -21.71 14.60 -33.85
N ALA A 18 -22.58 13.89 -34.54
CA ALA A 18 -22.61 12.44 -34.54
C ALA A 18 -22.42 11.94 -35.99
N ALA A 19 -21.17 11.93 -36.44
CA ALA A 19 -20.76 11.14 -37.59
C ALA A 19 -20.25 9.80 -37.09
N ALA A 20 -21.08 8.77 -37.26
CA ALA A 20 -20.71 7.39 -36.97
C ALA A 20 -19.69 6.89 -37.97
N ALA A 21 -18.43 6.76 -37.58
CA ALA A 21 -17.45 5.98 -38.29
C ALA A 21 -17.60 4.51 -37.93
N ALA A 22 -18.05 3.70 -38.90
CA ALA A 22 -18.08 2.24 -38.75
C ALA A 22 -16.66 1.70 -38.69
N LEU A 23 -16.29 1.09 -37.57
CA LEU A 23 -15.04 0.34 -37.42
C LEU A 23 -15.23 -1.06 -38.06
N PRO A 24 -14.21 -1.60 -38.76
CA PRO A 24 -14.28 -2.95 -39.30
C PRO A 24 -14.30 -3.98 -38.17
N ALA A 25 -15.15 -5.01 -38.31
CA ALA A 25 -15.23 -6.14 -37.42
C ALA A 25 -13.88 -6.88 -37.40
N VAL A 26 -13.21 -6.88 -36.27
CA VAL A 26 -12.05 -7.73 -36.00
C VAL A 26 -12.57 -9.13 -35.74
N ALA A 27 -12.12 -10.09 -36.58
CA ALA A 27 -12.42 -11.50 -36.39
C ALA A 27 -11.92 -11.98 -35.03
N ALA A 28 -12.77 -12.62 -34.24
CA ALA A 28 -12.41 -13.19 -32.97
C ALA A 28 -11.40 -14.35 -33.20
N GLU A 29 -10.20 -14.23 -32.64
CA GLU A 29 -9.27 -15.35 -32.54
C GLU A 29 -9.84 -16.44 -31.63
N PRO A 30 -9.56 -17.73 -31.92
CA PRO A 30 -10.06 -18.82 -31.11
C PRO A 30 -9.50 -18.72 -29.69
N ALA A 31 -10.39 -18.82 -28.69
CA ALA A 31 -10.05 -18.78 -27.28
C ALA A 31 -8.96 -19.79 -26.94
N THR A 32 -7.77 -19.31 -26.67
CA THR A 32 -6.69 -20.14 -26.12
C THR A 32 -7.12 -20.64 -24.74
N ARG A 33 -6.99 -21.96 -24.52
CA ARG A 33 -7.19 -22.62 -23.22
C ARG A 33 -6.55 -21.78 -22.12
N PRO A 34 -7.24 -21.53 -21.00
CA PRO A 34 -6.62 -20.83 -19.89
C PRO A 34 -5.37 -21.62 -19.46
N LYS A 35 -4.21 -20.96 -19.46
CA LYS A 35 -3.02 -21.51 -18.82
C LYS A 35 -3.40 -21.85 -17.39
N ALA A 36 -3.05 -23.05 -16.93
CA ALA A 36 -3.19 -23.44 -15.54
C ALA A 36 -2.66 -22.29 -14.66
N GLY A 37 -3.48 -21.80 -13.74
CA GLY A 37 -3.05 -20.77 -12.80
C GLY A 37 -1.82 -21.24 -12.03
N PRO A 38 -1.03 -20.31 -11.45
CA PRO A 38 0.13 -20.67 -10.66
C PRO A 38 -0.26 -21.70 -9.61
N ALA A 39 0.60 -22.70 -9.42
CA ALA A 39 0.39 -23.72 -8.41
C ALA A 39 0.11 -23.04 -7.06
N THR A 40 -0.99 -23.39 -6.41
CA THR A 40 -1.36 -22.83 -5.11
C THR A 40 -0.22 -23.08 -4.12
N ALA A 41 0.30 -22.02 -3.50
CA ALA A 41 1.30 -22.17 -2.46
C ALA A 41 0.74 -23.02 -1.30
N PRO A 42 1.58 -23.80 -0.59
CA PRO A 42 1.14 -24.54 0.59
C PRO A 42 0.42 -23.62 1.58
N ALA A 43 -0.61 -24.14 2.25
CA ALA A 43 -1.35 -23.39 3.26
C ALA A 43 -0.39 -22.81 4.32
N GLY A 44 -0.54 -21.53 4.65
CA GLY A 44 0.29 -20.87 5.65
C GLY A 44 1.65 -20.37 5.18
N THR A 45 1.93 -20.37 3.87
CA THR A 45 3.18 -19.86 3.31
C THR A 45 3.36 -18.38 3.58
N TYR A 46 2.30 -17.57 3.45
CA TYR A 46 2.37 -16.12 3.52
C TYR A 46 1.67 -15.53 4.73
N ILE A 47 2.21 -14.41 5.24
CA ILE A 47 1.48 -13.40 6.01
C ILE A 47 1.45 -12.14 5.16
N ASP A 48 0.26 -11.69 4.81
CA ASP A 48 0.03 -10.53 3.97
C ASP A 48 -0.07 -9.28 4.85
N VAL A 49 0.84 -8.32 4.68
CA VAL A 49 0.84 -7.11 5.52
C VAL A 49 -0.03 -5.98 4.96
N HIS A 50 -0.74 -6.21 3.81
CA HIS A 50 -1.49 -5.15 3.15
C HIS A 50 -2.71 -5.66 2.40
N THR A 51 -3.88 -5.52 3.00
CA THR A 51 -5.18 -5.72 2.34
C THR A 51 -6.19 -4.69 2.80
N HIS A 52 -7.28 -4.53 2.03
CA HIS A 52 -8.41 -3.68 2.39
C HIS A 52 -9.71 -4.46 2.29
N LEU A 53 -10.73 -4.01 3.01
CA LEU A 53 -12.11 -4.50 2.89
C LEU A 53 -13.03 -3.36 2.44
N GLY A 54 -14.26 -3.71 2.07
CA GLY A 54 -15.24 -2.73 1.61
C GLY A 54 -14.99 -2.26 0.18
N GLN A 55 -15.59 -1.13 -0.17
CA GLN A 55 -15.43 -0.53 -1.48
C GLN A 55 -14.32 0.52 -1.44
N THR A 56 -13.35 0.39 -2.33
CA THR A 56 -12.24 1.33 -2.49
C THR A 56 -12.40 2.14 -3.78
N TRP A 57 -11.56 3.16 -3.97
CA TRP A 57 -11.66 4.11 -5.08
C TRP A 57 -11.58 3.48 -6.48
N ASN A 58 -10.94 2.33 -6.61
CA ASN A 58 -10.73 1.66 -7.90
C ASN A 58 -11.61 0.42 -8.09
N THR A 59 -12.65 0.23 -7.26
CA THR A 59 -13.53 -0.94 -7.33
C THR A 59 -14.98 -0.55 -7.52
N THR A 60 -15.74 -1.39 -8.24
CA THR A 60 -17.18 -1.27 -8.39
C THR A 60 -17.94 -2.10 -7.35
N GLU A 61 -17.32 -3.15 -6.83
CA GLU A 61 -17.89 -4.05 -5.84
C GLU A 61 -17.05 -4.08 -4.57
N PRO A 62 -17.70 -4.06 -3.38
CA PRO A 62 -16.98 -4.16 -2.12
C PRO A 62 -16.40 -5.56 -1.91
N LEU A 63 -15.21 -5.63 -1.33
CA LEU A 63 -14.60 -6.88 -0.86
C LEU A 63 -15.10 -7.19 0.55
N SER A 64 -15.78 -8.32 0.72
CA SER A 64 -16.21 -8.78 2.05
C SER A 64 -15.10 -9.53 2.79
N ALA A 65 -15.20 -9.63 4.12
CA ALA A 65 -14.29 -10.45 4.92
C ALA A 65 -14.35 -11.93 4.50
N ALA A 66 -15.52 -12.45 4.15
CA ALA A 66 -15.69 -13.82 3.69
C ALA A 66 -14.98 -14.09 2.35
N ASP A 67 -15.08 -13.15 1.40
CA ASP A 67 -14.38 -13.27 0.11
C ASP A 67 -12.87 -13.13 0.28
N LEU A 68 -12.39 -12.23 1.15
CA LEU A 68 -10.98 -12.13 1.48
C LEU A 68 -10.47 -13.45 2.07
N LEU A 69 -11.16 -14.04 3.04
CA LEU A 69 -10.74 -15.31 3.65
C LEU A 69 -10.69 -16.45 2.62
N LYS A 70 -11.71 -16.56 1.76
CA LYS A 70 -11.72 -17.54 0.67
C LYS A 70 -10.55 -17.33 -0.30
N TRP A 71 -10.25 -16.09 -0.63
CA TRP A 71 -9.14 -15.75 -1.49
C TRP A 71 -7.78 -16.07 -0.81
N MET A 72 -7.63 -15.77 0.48
CA MET A 72 -6.46 -16.13 1.27
C MET A 72 -6.21 -17.65 1.27
N ASP A 73 -7.25 -18.45 1.46
CA ASP A 73 -7.16 -19.91 1.46
C ASP A 73 -6.68 -20.43 0.09
N ALA A 74 -7.18 -19.85 -1.00
CA ALA A 74 -6.77 -20.21 -2.35
C ALA A 74 -5.31 -19.83 -2.68
N HIS A 75 -4.70 -18.90 -1.93
CA HIS A 75 -3.36 -18.38 -2.19
C HIS A 75 -2.33 -18.72 -1.10
N GLY A 76 -2.68 -19.57 -0.12
CA GLY A 76 -1.75 -19.99 0.94
C GLY A 76 -1.43 -18.89 1.95
N ILE A 77 -2.30 -17.89 2.12
CA ILE A 77 -2.13 -16.80 3.10
C ILE A 77 -2.69 -17.24 4.45
N ALA A 78 -1.81 -17.34 5.45
CA ALA A 78 -2.21 -17.70 6.80
C ALA A 78 -2.99 -16.59 7.51
N ARG A 79 -2.48 -15.37 7.43
CA ARG A 79 -3.05 -14.18 8.06
C ARG A 79 -2.88 -12.97 7.15
N ALA A 80 -3.81 -12.02 7.22
CA ALA A 80 -3.73 -10.78 6.48
C ALA A 80 -4.00 -9.57 7.38
N VAL A 81 -3.23 -8.51 7.19
CA VAL A 81 -3.50 -7.19 7.75
C VAL A 81 -4.64 -6.54 6.95
N VAL A 82 -5.62 -5.99 7.66
CA VAL A 82 -6.70 -5.19 7.09
C VAL A 82 -6.51 -3.74 7.48
N LEU A 83 -6.30 -2.89 6.48
CA LEU A 83 -6.00 -1.47 6.64
C LEU A 83 -7.25 -0.61 6.41
N PRO A 84 -7.54 0.36 7.29
CA PRO A 84 -8.52 1.41 7.00
C PRO A 84 -7.99 2.41 5.96
N LEU A 85 -8.92 3.12 5.28
CA LEU A 85 -8.66 4.22 4.36
C LEU A 85 -9.44 5.44 4.81
N VAL A 86 -8.88 6.23 5.71
CA VAL A 86 -9.58 7.34 6.36
C VAL A 86 -9.35 8.69 5.68
N ASN A 87 -8.28 8.81 4.91
CA ASN A 87 -7.91 10.06 4.26
C ASN A 87 -8.71 10.25 2.97
N PRO A 88 -9.23 11.45 2.68
CA PRO A 88 -9.99 11.72 1.44
C PRO A 88 -9.20 11.43 0.17
N GLU A 89 -7.88 11.59 0.21
CA GLU A 89 -6.98 11.30 -0.91
C GLU A 89 -6.74 9.79 -1.10
N ALA A 90 -7.04 9.00 -0.07
CA ALA A 90 -6.82 7.56 -0.08
C ALA A 90 -7.91 6.79 -0.82
N SER A 91 -9.15 7.22 -0.69
CA SER A 91 -10.31 6.52 -1.28
C SER A 91 -11.48 7.46 -1.45
N SER A 92 -12.26 7.24 -2.51
CA SER A 92 -13.57 7.89 -2.69
C SER A 92 -14.62 7.39 -1.69
N PHE A 93 -14.39 6.21 -1.11
CA PHE A 93 -15.25 5.59 -0.10
C PHE A 93 -14.43 5.43 1.19
N PRO A 94 -14.64 6.30 2.20
CA PRO A 94 -13.90 6.20 3.45
C PRO A 94 -14.15 4.86 4.15
N LEU A 95 -13.06 4.23 4.60
CA LEU A 95 -13.08 2.98 5.36
C LEU A 95 -12.50 3.26 6.75
N PRO A 96 -13.35 3.62 7.73
CA PRO A 96 -12.88 3.99 9.06
C PRO A 96 -12.34 2.80 9.85
N THR A 97 -11.53 3.09 10.86
CA THR A 97 -10.97 2.07 11.77
C THR A 97 -12.07 1.21 12.41
N GLU A 98 -13.19 1.82 12.78
CA GLU A 98 -14.33 1.13 13.39
C GLU A 98 -14.92 0.06 12.46
N TYR A 99 -15.02 0.35 11.16
CA TYR A 99 -15.44 -0.63 10.16
C TYR A 99 -14.47 -1.82 10.11
N VAL A 100 -13.16 -1.55 10.05
CA VAL A 100 -12.13 -2.60 10.04
C VAL A 100 -12.22 -3.46 11.31
N LEU A 101 -12.38 -2.83 12.48
CA LEU A 101 -12.53 -3.53 13.76
C LEU A 101 -13.76 -4.43 13.78
N GLU A 102 -14.90 -3.95 13.27
CA GLU A 102 -16.13 -4.72 13.19
C GLU A 102 -15.98 -5.93 12.26
N GLN A 103 -15.50 -5.70 11.02
CA GLN A 103 -15.35 -6.76 10.02
C GLN A 103 -14.33 -7.83 10.43
N THR A 104 -13.25 -7.45 11.11
CA THR A 104 -12.21 -8.40 11.53
C THR A 104 -12.51 -9.11 12.85
N LYS A 105 -13.45 -8.61 13.67
CA LYS A 105 -13.74 -9.15 15.01
C LYS A 105 -14.06 -10.66 15.03
N PRO A 106 -14.85 -11.21 14.09
CA PRO A 106 -15.14 -12.65 14.05
C PRO A 106 -13.95 -13.51 13.59
N HIS A 107 -12.89 -12.90 13.05
CA HIS A 107 -11.82 -13.57 12.31
C HIS A 107 -10.41 -13.17 12.80
N ARG A 108 -10.25 -12.89 14.10
CA ARG A 108 -9.00 -12.39 14.69
C ARG A 108 -7.82 -13.36 14.61
N ASP A 109 -8.09 -14.62 14.41
CA ASP A 109 -7.10 -15.66 14.13
C ASP A 109 -6.49 -15.52 12.74
N ARG A 110 -7.22 -14.93 11.77
CA ARG A 110 -6.85 -14.78 10.37
C ARG A 110 -6.64 -13.33 9.95
N LEU A 111 -7.48 -12.39 10.40
CA LEU A 111 -7.48 -11.00 10.00
C LEU A 111 -6.95 -10.10 11.12
N ILE A 112 -5.92 -9.34 10.81
CA ILE A 112 -5.18 -8.46 11.73
C ILE A 112 -5.60 -7.01 11.47
N PRO A 113 -6.39 -6.37 12.35
CA PRO A 113 -6.79 -4.99 12.12
C PRO A 113 -5.64 -4.01 12.36
N PHE A 114 -5.54 -3.01 11.49
CA PHE A 114 -4.82 -1.79 11.73
C PHE A 114 -5.81 -0.66 12.05
N CYS A 115 -5.29 0.42 12.63
CA CYS A 115 -6.03 1.67 12.80
C CYS A 115 -5.38 2.79 11.98
N CYS A 116 -6.16 3.79 11.63
CA CYS A 116 -5.64 5.04 11.05
C CYS A 116 -6.51 6.22 11.49
N VAL A 117 -5.90 7.40 11.51
CA VAL A 117 -6.54 8.69 11.82
C VAL A 117 -6.06 9.70 10.81
N ASP A 118 -6.96 10.52 10.29
CA ASP A 118 -6.56 11.65 9.44
C ASP A 118 -5.82 12.69 10.29
N PRO A 119 -4.59 13.10 9.91
CA PRO A 119 -3.80 14.03 10.71
C PRO A 119 -4.42 15.43 10.83
N ARG A 120 -5.36 15.79 9.96
CA ARG A 120 -6.09 17.06 9.99
C ARG A 120 -7.26 17.06 10.98
N GLN A 121 -7.67 15.92 11.48
CA GLN A 121 -8.74 15.84 12.48
C GLN A 121 -8.31 16.53 13.76
N THR A 122 -9.24 17.35 14.31
CA THR A 122 -9.09 17.90 15.64
C THR A 122 -9.36 16.82 16.67
N ILE A 123 -8.33 16.43 17.41
CA ILE A 123 -8.47 15.49 18.52
C ILE A 123 -8.45 16.26 19.83
N ASN A 124 -9.58 16.25 20.54
CA ASN A 124 -9.70 16.91 21.84
C ASN A 124 -8.67 16.35 22.81
N GLY A 125 -8.08 17.24 23.64
CA GLY A 125 -7.03 16.86 24.58
C GLY A 125 -5.60 16.85 23.99
N GLY A 126 -5.42 17.31 22.75
CA GLY A 126 -4.11 17.47 22.14
C GLY A 126 -3.31 16.15 22.12
N LYS A 127 -2.03 16.18 22.56
CA LYS A 127 -1.16 15.00 22.61
C LYS A 127 -1.77 13.87 23.44
N LYS A 128 -2.32 14.17 24.62
CA LYS A 128 -2.97 13.16 25.48
C LYS A 128 -4.19 12.54 24.79
N GLY A 129 -5.01 13.33 24.11
CA GLY A 129 -6.17 12.83 23.38
C GLY A 129 -5.78 11.88 22.23
N ILE A 130 -4.66 12.14 21.54
CA ILE A 130 -4.11 11.22 20.52
C ILE A 130 -3.65 9.92 21.15
N ASP A 131 -2.89 10.00 22.25
CA ASP A 131 -2.38 8.81 22.95
C ASP A 131 -3.54 7.96 23.50
N ASP A 132 -4.58 8.57 24.08
CA ASP A 132 -5.79 7.89 24.58
C ASP A 132 -6.56 7.22 23.42
N LEU A 133 -6.67 7.87 22.26
CA LEU A 133 -7.33 7.32 21.09
C LEU A 133 -6.60 6.09 20.56
N LEU A 134 -5.27 6.18 20.37
CA LEU A 134 -4.48 5.04 19.90
C LEU A 134 -4.47 3.90 20.91
N LYS A 135 -4.43 4.22 22.22
CA LYS A 135 -4.60 3.18 23.25
C LYS A 135 -5.92 2.43 23.11
N ARG A 136 -7.03 3.13 22.86
CA ARG A 136 -8.33 2.48 22.62
C ARG A 136 -8.28 1.52 21.43
N TYR A 137 -7.60 1.89 20.35
CA TYR A 137 -7.44 1.02 19.18
C TYR A 137 -6.54 -0.19 19.47
N VAL A 138 -5.47 -0.02 20.26
CA VAL A 138 -4.64 -1.13 20.74
C VAL A 138 -5.47 -2.08 21.61
N ASP A 139 -6.23 -1.54 22.57
CA ASP A 139 -7.11 -2.33 23.45
C ASP A 139 -8.20 -3.07 22.65
N ALA A 140 -8.65 -2.51 21.53
CA ALA A 140 -9.57 -3.14 20.59
C ALA A 140 -8.90 -4.19 19.68
N GLY A 141 -7.57 -4.34 19.74
CA GLY A 141 -6.79 -5.37 19.05
C GLY A 141 -6.07 -4.93 17.79
N CYS A 142 -5.98 -3.63 17.49
CA CYS A 142 -5.16 -3.13 16.38
C CYS A 142 -3.67 -3.42 16.61
N LYS A 143 -2.99 -3.87 15.54
CA LYS A 143 -1.57 -4.25 15.56
C LYS A 143 -0.65 -3.28 14.83
N GLY A 144 -1.19 -2.24 14.21
CA GLY A 144 -0.44 -1.21 13.50
C GLY A 144 -1.30 0.00 13.18
N PHE A 145 -0.66 1.03 12.67
CA PHE A 145 -1.24 2.30 12.24
C PHE A 145 -1.02 2.48 10.73
N GLY A 146 -2.06 2.73 9.96
CA GLY A 146 -2.04 2.92 8.49
C GLY A 146 -3.26 2.25 7.84
N GLU A 147 -3.46 2.40 6.52
CA GLU A 147 -2.54 2.98 5.57
C GLU A 147 -2.56 4.51 5.68
N HIS A 148 -1.40 5.11 5.97
CA HIS A 148 -1.28 6.56 6.14
C HIS A 148 -0.94 7.22 4.80
N LYS A 149 -1.91 7.95 4.22
CA LYS A 149 -1.78 8.67 2.94
C LYS A 149 -2.64 9.93 2.86
N PRO A 150 -2.32 10.96 3.66
CA PRO A 150 -3.21 12.11 3.95
C PRO A 150 -3.14 13.28 2.95
N GLY A 151 -2.48 13.16 1.79
CA GLY A 151 -2.29 14.28 0.88
C GLY A 151 -1.34 15.36 1.39
N LEU A 152 -0.48 15.05 2.33
CA LEU A 152 0.49 15.95 2.96
C LEU A 152 1.93 15.48 2.68
N PRO A 153 2.95 16.35 2.87
CA PRO A 153 4.33 15.90 2.96
C PRO A 153 4.51 14.85 4.05
N VAL A 154 5.38 13.86 3.83
CA VAL A 154 5.62 12.77 4.79
C VAL A 154 6.10 13.27 6.15
N ASP A 155 6.83 14.39 6.17
CA ASP A 155 7.36 15.05 7.36
C ASP A 155 6.49 16.22 7.85
N ASP A 156 5.25 16.33 7.38
CA ASP A 156 4.32 17.37 7.86
C ASP A 156 4.09 17.23 9.37
N PRO A 157 4.11 18.35 10.14
CA PRO A 157 3.93 18.32 11.59
C PRO A 157 2.63 17.65 12.05
N LEU A 158 1.56 17.72 11.26
CA LEU A 158 0.30 17.02 11.55
C LEU A 158 0.46 15.49 11.45
N SER A 159 1.23 15.01 10.48
CA SER A 159 1.52 13.57 10.31
C SER A 159 2.51 13.08 11.37
N THR A 160 3.60 13.83 11.61
CA THR A 160 4.67 13.38 12.52
C THR A 160 4.22 13.28 13.97
N ARG A 161 3.24 14.10 14.41
CA ARG A 161 2.63 13.93 15.74
C ARG A 161 1.94 12.57 15.90
N LEU A 162 1.29 12.06 14.83
CA LEU A 162 0.68 10.71 14.82
C LEU A 162 1.73 9.62 14.76
N HIS A 163 2.81 9.82 13.99
CA HIS A 163 3.94 8.90 13.95
C HIS A 163 4.55 8.69 15.33
N GLY A 164 4.80 9.78 16.06
CA GLY A 164 5.31 9.72 17.43
C GLY A 164 4.33 9.05 18.42
N ALA A 165 3.03 9.30 18.26
CA ALA A 165 2.00 8.67 19.10
C ALA A 165 1.89 7.18 18.81
N ALA A 166 1.94 6.76 17.54
CA ALA A 166 1.94 5.36 17.15
C ALA A 166 3.15 4.60 17.75
N GLY A 167 4.35 5.21 17.70
CA GLY A 167 5.55 4.66 18.33
C GLY A 167 5.39 4.46 19.84
N ARG A 168 4.82 5.45 20.55
CA ARG A 168 4.51 5.31 21.99
C ARG A 168 3.49 4.22 22.29
N ALA A 169 2.54 4.02 21.39
CA ALA A 169 1.55 2.94 21.49
C ALA A 169 2.10 1.57 21.05
N GLY A 170 3.36 1.49 20.58
CA GLY A 170 3.98 0.27 20.08
C GLY A 170 3.44 -0.20 18.72
N LEU A 171 2.78 0.69 17.98
CA LEU A 171 2.21 0.41 16.67
C LEU A 171 3.21 0.76 15.56
N PRO A 172 3.58 -0.18 14.67
CA PRO A 172 4.26 0.15 13.44
C PRO A 172 3.37 1.02 12.55
N VAL A 173 3.98 1.95 11.80
CA VAL A 173 3.30 2.86 10.87
C VAL A 173 3.51 2.39 9.45
N LEU A 174 2.44 1.91 8.78
CA LEU A 174 2.45 1.63 7.36
C LEU A 174 2.05 2.90 6.60
N MET A 175 2.97 3.41 5.76
CA MET A 175 2.78 4.64 5.02
C MET A 175 2.93 4.44 3.52
N HIS A 176 1.99 5.01 2.79
CA HIS A 176 2.07 5.18 1.35
C HIS A 176 2.98 6.38 1.02
N ILE A 177 3.83 6.26 0.03
CA ILE A 177 4.61 7.39 -0.50
C ILE A 177 4.44 7.44 -2.01
N ASP A 178 3.97 8.57 -2.50
CA ASP A 178 3.90 8.89 -3.92
C ASP A 178 4.02 10.42 -4.13
N ASN A 179 3.73 10.89 -5.34
CA ASN A 179 3.78 12.33 -5.66
C ASN A 179 2.47 13.08 -5.34
N LEU A 180 1.50 12.46 -4.68
CA LEU A 180 0.17 13.03 -4.46
C LEU A 180 -0.38 12.81 -3.04
N ARG A 181 -0.29 11.57 -2.51
CA ARG A 181 -1.04 11.15 -1.32
C ARG A 181 -0.26 11.22 -0.01
N ASN A 182 1.04 11.10 -0.05
CA ASN A 182 1.95 11.30 1.07
C ASN A 182 3.30 11.61 0.44
N THR A 183 3.53 12.89 0.20
CA THR A 183 4.55 13.35 -0.75
C THR A 183 5.92 13.46 -0.14
N ASP A 184 6.95 13.21 -0.95
CA ASP A 184 8.34 13.47 -0.63
C ASP A 184 9.06 14.03 -1.86
N ALA A 185 10.32 14.41 -1.69
CA ALA A 185 11.21 14.77 -2.79
C ALA A 185 12.07 13.57 -3.23
N PRO A 186 12.66 13.60 -4.44
CA PRO A 186 13.67 12.62 -4.85
C PRO A 186 14.77 12.46 -3.82
N GLY A 187 15.11 11.21 -3.51
CA GLY A 187 16.05 10.89 -2.43
C GLY A 187 15.39 10.64 -1.07
N LEU A 188 14.07 10.88 -0.95
CA LEU A 188 13.24 10.67 0.25
C LEU A 188 13.76 11.42 1.50
N PRO A 189 14.11 12.73 1.41
CA PRO A 189 14.64 13.49 2.55
C PRO A 189 13.61 13.67 3.68
N GLY A 190 12.32 13.77 3.35
CA GLY A 190 11.24 13.85 4.35
C GLY A 190 11.11 12.54 5.12
N LEU A 191 11.14 11.39 4.45
CA LEU A 191 11.15 10.09 5.11
C LEU A 191 12.39 9.95 6.00
N GLU A 192 13.57 10.33 5.49
CA GLU A 192 14.82 10.27 6.27
C GLU A 192 14.72 11.09 7.57
N LYS A 193 14.16 12.30 7.50
CA LYS A 193 13.91 13.14 8.67
C LYS A 193 12.98 12.45 9.66
N VAL A 194 11.86 11.90 9.19
CA VAL A 194 10.90 11.18 10.04
C VAL A 194 11.53 9.97 10.74
N LEU A 195 12.32 9.17 10.02
CA LEU A 195 13.04 8.02 10.59
C LEU A 195 13.98 8.44 11.71
N LYS A 196 14.71 9.55 11.52
CA LYS A 196 15.65 10.10 12.47
C LYS A 196 14.98 10.70 13.71
N GLU A 197 13.87 11.41 13.52
CA GLU A 197 13.13 12.08 14.61
C GLU A 197 12.30 11.09 15.45
N HIS A 198 11.94 9.94 14.89
CA HIS A 198 11.12 8.92 15.54
C HIS A 198 11.80 7.53 15.59
N PRO A 199 12.98 7.41 16.22
CA PRO A 199 13.76 6.16 16.19
C PRO A 199 13.07 4.99 16.91
N GLN A 200 12.07 5.28 17.79
CA GLN A 200 11.28 4.26 18.48
C GLN A 200 10.05 3.80 17.69
N THR A 201 9.72 4.47 16.58
CA THR A 201 8.59 4.10 15.72
C THR A 201 9.10 3.25 14.58
N THR A 202 8.53 2.07 14.41
CA THR A 202 8.78 1.23 13.23
C THR A 202 7.96 1.78 12.06
N PHE A 203 8.60 2.01 10.92
CA PHE A 203 7.95 2.46 9.68
C PHE A 203 7.99 1.36 8.64
N ILE A 204 6.87 1.18 7.93
CA ILE A 204 6.72 0.22 6.84
C ILE A 204 6.37 1.04 5.59
N GLY A 205 7.33 1.16 4.68
CA GLY A 205 7.16 1.94 3.47
C GLY A 205 6.49 1.15 2.36
N HIS A 206 5.59 1.83 1.65
CA HIS A 206 4.78 1.31 0.56
C HIS A 206 4.53 2.40 -0.50
N GLY A 207 4.09 2.02 -1.68
CA GLY A 207 3.63 2.93 -2.74
C GLY A 207 4.64 3.18 -3.85
N PRO A 208 4.19 3.85 -4.94
CA PRO A 208 5.01 4.06 -6.13
C PRO A 208 6.30 4.84 -5.87
N GLY A 209 6.22 5.93 -5.12
CA GLY A 209 7.38 6.77 -4.81
C GLY A 209 8.40 6.09 -3.91
N PHE A 210 7.91 5.31 -2.95
CA PHE A 210 8.77 4.48 -2.12
C PHE A 210 9.56 3.49 -2.97
N TRP A 211 8.87 2.71 -3.81
CA TRP A 211 9.50 1.68 -4.63
C TRP A 211 10.27 2.21 -5.84
N ALA A 212 9.88 3.33 -6.44
CA ALA A 212 10.68 3.99 -7.47
C ALA A 212 12.07 4.39 -6.92
N SER A 213 12.12 4.81 -5.65
CA SER A 213 13.34 5.25 -4.97
C SER A 213 14.36 4.14 -4.67
N ILE A 214 14.08 2.88 -5.07
CA ILE A 214 15.08 1.80 -5.11
C ILE A 214 16.19 2.10 -6.15
N SER A 215 15.89 2.95 -7.14
CA SER A 215 16.76 3.31 -8.25
C SER A 215 17.31 4.73 -8.10
N GLY A 216 18.57 4.93 -8.49
CA GLY A 216 19.24 6.23 -8.42
C GLY A 216 18.87 7.21 -9.55
N ASP A 217 17.98 6.83 -10.45
CA ASP A 217 17.51 7.66 -11.57
C ASP A 217 16.22 8.46 -11.28
N VAL A 218 15.66 8.36 -10.10
CA VAL A 218 14.58 9.22 -9.61
C VAL A 218 15.10 10.64 -9.39
N LYS A 219 14.66 11.61 -10.22
CA LYS A 219 15.20 12.98 -10.25
C LYS A 219 14.14 14.05 -10.02
N THR A 220 12.89 13.76 -10.28
CA THR A 220 11.79 14.73 -10.20
C THR A 220 10.67 14.22 -9.31
N PRO A 221 9.83 15.10 -8.74
CA PRO A 221 8.64 14.67 -8.01
C PRO A 221 7.68 13.79 -8.83
N ALA A 222 7.62 13.96 -10.14
CA ALA A 222 6.79 13.14 -11.03
C ALA A 222 7.26 11.67 -11.05
N ASP A 223 8.56 11.42 -10.91
CA ASP A 223 9.10 10.06 -10.88
C ASP A 223 8.61 9.28 -9.66
N LEU A 224 8.26 9.96 -8.56
CA LEU A 224 7.69 9.34 -7.36
C LEU A 224 6.24 8.85 -7.54
N GLY A 225 5.56 9.23 -8.62
CA GLY A 225 4.26 8.68 -9.02
C GLY A 225 4.36 7.61 -10.11
N ALA A 226 5.57 7.32 -10.59
CA ALA A 226 5.79 6.45 -11.72
C ALA A 226 5.98 4.97 -11.34
N TYR A 227 5.84 4.11 -12.34
CA TYR A 227 6.17 2.68 -12.31
C TYR A 227 7.32 2.45 -13.31
N PRO A 228 8.57 2.79 -12.92
CA PRO A 228 9.69 2.76 -13.84
C PRO A 228 10.00 1.34 -14.31
N LYS A 229 10.42 1.24 -15.58
CA LYS A 229 10.81 -0.02 -16.23
C LYS A 229 12.31 0.02 -16.56
N GLY A 230 12.90 -1.14 -16.79
CA GLY A 230 14.32 -1.26 -17.10
C GLY A 230 15.21 -1.38 -15.87
N PRO A 231 16.54 -1.50 -16.04
CA PRO A 231 17.48 -1.79 -14.97
C PRO A 231 17.43 -0.79 -13.82
N VAL A 232 17.76 -1.24 -12.62
CA VAL A 232 17.89 -0.38 -11.44
C VAL A 232 19.25 0.33 -11.48
N ALA A 233 19.21 1.66 -11.52
CA ALA A 233 20.42 2.49 -11.44
C ALA A 233 20.98 2.50 -10.01
N SER A 234 22.30 2.47 -9.86
CA SER A 234 22.98 2.57 -8.56
C SER A 234 22.65 3.87 -7.84
N GLY A 235 22.75 3.87 -6.51
CA GLY A 235 22.55 5.06 -5.67
C GLY A 235 21.10 5.35 -5.32
N GLY A 236 20.21 4.36 -5.37
CA GLY A 236 18.83 4.49 -4.91
C GLY A 236 18.73 4.84 -3.42
N ALA A 237 17.80 5.73 -3.09
CA ALA A 237 17.62 6.20 -1.72
C ALA A 237 17.16 5.08 -0.77
N LEU A 238 16.33 4.16 -1.26
CA LEU A 238 15.74 3.11 -0.43
C LEU A 238 16.79 2.19 0.19
N ASP A 239 17.79 1.73 -0.60
CA ASP A 239 18.85 0.85 -0.09
C ASP A 239 19.71 1.57 0.95
N ARG A 240 20.03 2.86 0.72
CA ARG A 240 20.74 3.74 1.65
C ARG A 240 19.97 3.92 2.97
N LEU A 241 18.68 4.19 2.89
CA LEU A 241 17.85 4.39 4.09
C LEU A 241 17.69 3.11 4.91
N LEU A 242 17.53 1.95 4.26
CA LEU A 242 17.49 0.65 4.94
C LEU A 242 18.80 0.29 5.62
N GLU A 243 19.93 0.76 5.10
CA GLU A 243 21.24 0.61 5.76
C GLU A 243 21.34 1.48 7.01
N ALA A 244 20.95 2.76 6.88
CA ALA A 244 21.17 3.76 7.92
C ALA A 244 20.15 3.68 9.07
N TYR A 245 18.92 3.25 8.79
CA TYR A 245 17.80 3.35 9.75
C TYR A 245 17.18 1.99 10.08
N PRO A 246 17.45 1.45 11.29
CA PRO A 246 16.96 0.14 11.70
C PRO A 246 15.43 0.08 11.88
N ASN A 247 14.75 1.20 11.97
CA ASN A 247 13.32 1.32 12.12
C ASN A 247 12.55 1.39 10.79
N LEU A 248 13.21 1.29 9.62
CA LEU A 248 12.56 1.22 8.31
C LEU A 248 12.41 -0.23 7.84
N TYR A 249 11.21 -0.55 7.36
CA TYR A 249 10.82 -1.81 6.71
C TYR A 249 10.13 -1.52 5.37
N CYS A 250 9.97 -2.54 4.54
CA CYS A 250 9.33 -2.46 3.24
C CYS A 250 8.14 -3.42 3.17
N ASP A 251 7.06 -2.96 2.55
CA ASP A 251 5.91 -3.74 2.13
C ASP A 251 5.95 -3.93 0.59
N LEU A 252 6.02 -5.18 0.13
CA LEU A 252 6.12 -5.56 -1.29
C LEU A 252 4.80 -5.49 -2.05
N SER A 253 3.77 -4.92 -1.47
CA SER A 253 2.42 -4.93 -2.03
C SER A 253 2.26 -4.04 -3.27
N ALA A 254 1.10 -4.15 -3.90
CA ALA A 254 0.69 -3.45 -5.13
C ALA A 254 1.59 -3.73 -6.35
N GLY A 255 1.21 -3.11 -7.47
CA GLY A 255 2.01 -3.11 -8.69
C GLY A 255 3.37 -2.43 -8.54
N SER A 256 3.52 -1.52 -7.57
CA SER A 256 4.78 -0.82 -7.30
C SER A 256 5.84 -1.75 -6.71
N GLY A 257 5.51 -2.55 -5.70
CA GLY A 257 6.41 -3.54 -5.12
C GLY A 257 6.76 -4.65 -6.11
N ALA A 258 5.75 -5.22 -6.78
CA ALA A 258 5.98 -6.22 -7.81
C ALA A 258 6.82 -5.68 -8.98
N GLY A 259 6.56 -4.45 -9.43
CA GLY A 259 7.30 -3.78 -10.50
C GLY A 259 8.77 -3.56 -10.13
N ALA A 260 9.04 -3.12 -8.90
CA ALA A 260 10.41 -2.95 -8.40
C ALA A 260 11.20 -4.27 -8.41
N MET A 261 10.54 -5.40 -8.09
CA MET A 261 11.17 -6.72 -8.05
C MET A 261 11.28 -7.39 -9.44
N SER A 262 10.40 -7.04 -10.38
CA SER A 262 10.38 -7.66 -11.71
C SER A 262 11.19 -6.91 -12.77
N ARG A 263 11.42 -5.59 -12.59
CA ARG A 263 12.11 -4.75 -13.58
C ARG A 263 13.59 -5.10 -13.78
N ASP A 264 14.24 -5.61 -12.72
CA ASP A 264 15.63 -6.07 -12.71
C ASP A 264 15.75 -7.27 -11.75
N PRO A 265 15.46 -8.49 -12.21
CA PRO A 265 15.44 -9.67 -11.34
C PRO A 265 16.78 -10.00 -10.66
N LYS A 266 17.91 -9.67 -11.31
CA LYS A 266 19.23 -9.86 -10.70
C LYS A 266 19.41 -8.92 -9.51
N PHE A 267 19.19 -7.63 -9.71
CA PHE A 267 19.24 -6.65 -8.63
C PHE A 267 18.25 -6.98 -7.51
N ALA A 268 17.01 -7.36 -7.87
CA ALA A 268 15.97 -7.73 -6.91
C ALA A 268 16.40 -8.89 -6.01
N ALA A 269 16.98 -9.95 -6.58
CA ALA A 269 17.47 -11.07 -5.79
C ALA A 269 18.59 -10.64 -4.81
N GLU A 270 19.56 -9.87 -5.27
CA GLU A 270 20.65 -9.34 -4.45
C GLU A 270 20.14 -8.40 -3.34
N PHE A 271 19.17 -7.52 -3.67
CA PHE A 271 18.54 -6.62 -2.72
C PHE A 271 17.76 -7.38 -1.63
N LEU A 272 16.93 -8.37 -2.02
CA LEU A 272 16.16 -9.17 -1.08
C LEU A 272 17.06 -9.98 -0.14
N VAL A 273 18.17 -10.53 -0.63
CA VAL A 273 19.16 -11.21 0.22
C VAL A 273 19.82 -10.22 1.20
N ARG A 274 20.24 -9.07 0.71
CA ARG A 274 20.93 -8.05 1.53
C ARG A 274 20.02 -7.44 2.58
N ARG A 275 18.73 -7.25 2.27
CA ARG A 275 17.71 -6.61 3.13
C ARG A 275 16.69 -7.59 3.68
N GLN A 276 16.96 -8.89 3.68
CA GLN A 276 16.04 -9.97 4.01
C GLN A 276 15.27 -9.78 5.33
N ASP A 277 15.86 -9.11 6.32
CA ASP A 277 15.26 -8.88 7.64
C ASP A 277 14.34 -7.64 7.71
N ARG A 278 14.18 -6.92 6.60
CA ARG A 278 13.47 -5.64 6.53
C ARG A 278 12.30 -5.63 5.55
N ILE A 279 12.06 -6.73 4.84
CA ILE A 279 11.10 -6.79 3.75
C ILE A 279 9.99 -7.78 4.11
N MET A 280 8.75 -7.40 3.85
CA MET A 280 7.56 -8.20 4.15
C MET A 280 6.71 -8.38 2.90
N PHE A 281 6.09 -9.55 2.80
CA PHE A 281 5.12 -9.87 1.77
C PHE A 281 3.83 -9.08 1.99
N GLY A 282 3.31 -8.47 0.94
CA GLY A 282 2.03 -7.79 0.90
C GLY A 282 1.44 -7.85 -0.49
N THR A 283 0.12 -7.72 -0.60
CA THR A 283 -0.59 -7.82 -1.89
C THR A 283 -1.28 -6.56 -2.32
N ASP A 284 -1.78 -5.75 -1.40
CA ASP A 284 -2.74 -4.67 -1.65
C ASP A 284 -4.03 -5.20 -2.30
N TYR A 285 -4.46 -6.41 -1.86
CA TYR A 285 -5.71 -6.99 -2.34
C TYR A 285 -6.90 -6.23 -1.76
N LEU A 286 -7.70 -5.66 -2.64
CA LEU A 286 -8.77 -4.71 -2.27
C LEU A 286 -10.06 -4.89 -3.09
N ALA A 287 -10.08 -5.80 -4.07
CA ALA A 287 -11.24 -6.04 -4.93
C ALA A 287 -11.35 -7.49 -5.36
N PRO A 288 -12.57 -8.06 -5.47
CA PRO A 288 -12.78 -9.37 -6.04
C PRO A 288 -12.16 -9.50 -7.44
N GLY A 289 -11.40 -10.57 -7.67
CA GLY A 289 -10.78 -10.84 -8.97
C GLY A 289 -9.54 -10.00 -9.31
N GLN A 290 -9.05 -9.19 -8.39
CA GLN A 290 -7.80 -8.43 -8.58
C GLN A 290 -6.63 -9.38 -8.85
N LYS A 291 -5.82 -9.05 -9.86
CA LYS A 291 -4.56 -9.75 -10.12
C LYS A 291 -3.48 -9.28 -9.16
N VAL A 292 -2.78 -10.21 -8.56
CA VAL A 292 -1.69 -9.96 -7.61
C VAL A 292 -0.39 -10.55 -8.17
N PRO A 293 0.43 -9.73 -8.85
CA PRO A 293 1.63 -10.19 -9.54
C PRO A 293 2.72 -10.72 -8.59
N GLN A 294 2.65 -10.45 -7.30
CA GLN A 294 3.59 -10.95 -6.29
C GLN A 294 3.71 -12.47 -6.30
N PHE A 295 2.60 -13.20 -6.55
CA PHE A 295 2.60 -14.66 -6.60
C PHE A 295 3.33 -15.25 -7.82
N GLU A 296 3.59 -14.44 -8.84
CA GLU A 296 4.40 -14.83 -10.00
C GLU A 296 5.84 -14.32 -9.88
N VAL A 297 6.00 -13.05 -9.47
CA VAL A 297 7.29 -12.36 -9.44
C VAL A 297 8.21 -12.91 -8.35
N LEU A 298 7.73 -13.03 -7.10
CA LEU A 298 8.59 -13.40 -5.99
C LEU A 298 9.07 -14.86 -6.04
N PRO A 299 8.23 -15.86 -6.40
CA PRO A 299 8.72 -17.23 -6.57
C PRO A 299 9.71 -17.41 -7.72
N ALA A 300 9.64 -16.56 -8.75
CA ALA A 300 10.56 -16.62 -9.90
C ALA A 300 11.99 -16.14 -9.59
N LEU A 301 12.17 -15.38 -8.50
CA LEU A 301 13.49 -14.90 -8.08
C LEU A 301 14.31 -16.06 -7.48
N PRO A 302 15.63 -16.16 -7.80
CA PRO A 302 16.50 -17.21 -7.27
C PRO A 302 16.92 -16.91 -5.82
N LEU A 303 15.97 -17.00 -4.88
CA LEU A 303 16.21 -16.72 -3.46
C LEU A 303 16.45 -17.99 -2.66
N PRO A 304 17.39 -17.99 -1.70
CA PRO A 304 17.48 -19.05 -0.69
C PRO A 304 16.17 -19.20 0.11
N GLU A 305 15.85 -20.43 0.51
CA GLU A 305 14.62 -20.72 1.26
C GLU A 305 14.53 -19.92 2.57
N ALA A 306 15.63 -19.75 3.29
CA ALA A 306 15.68 -18.92 4.50
C ALA A 306 15.32 -17.44 4.24
N VAL A 307 15.68 -16.89 3.07
CA VAL A 307 15.29 -15.53 2.67
C VAL A 307 13.80 -15.47 2.36
N ARG A 308 13.28 -16.49 1.66
CA ARG A 308 11.84 -16.60 1.39
C ARG A 308 11.03 -16.65 2.69
N ALA A 309 11.42 -17.50 3.64
CA ALA A 309 10.75 -17.64 4.94
C ALA A 309 10.67 -16.29 5.68
N LYS A 310 11.76 -15.53 5.71
CA LYS A 310 11.80 -14.20 6.31
C LYS A 310 10.86 -13.22 5.62
N VAL A 311 10.97 -13.08 4.30
CA VAL A 311 10.19 -12.13 3.50
C VAL A 311 8.70 -12.50 3.51
N TYR A 312 8.38 -13.78 3.39
CA TYR A 312 7.00 -14.23 3.25
C TYR A 312 6.23 -14.26 4.56
N ARG A 313 6.93 -14.40 5.69
CA ARG A 313 6.24 -14.63 6.97
C ARG A 313 6.97 -14.08 8.20
N GLU A 314 8.23 -14.44 8.43
CA GLU A 314 8.87 -14.27 9.73
C GLU A 314 9.02 -12.80 10.13
N ASN A 315 9.33 -11.92 9.17
CA ASN A 315 9.42 -10.49 9.42
C ASN A 315 8.08 -9.89 9.87
N ALA A 316 6.98 -10.31 9.25
CA ALA A 316 5.64 -9.87 9.65
C ALA A 316 5.31 -10.35 11.07
N VAL A 317 5.61 -11.62 11.40
CA VAL A 317 5.44 -12.14 12.78
C VAL A 317 6.20 -11.29 13.79
N ARG A 318 7.46 -11.00 13.51
CA ARG A 318 8.33 -10.21 14.40
C ARG A 318 7.86 -8.77 14.56
N VAL A 319 7.59 -8.09 13.44
CA VAL A 319 7.23 -6.65 13.43
C VAL A 319 5.85 -6.41 14.04
N LEU A 320 4.88 -7.27 13.74
CA LEU A 320 3.49 -7.15 14.20
C LEU A 320 3.22 -7.86 15.53
N LYS A 321 4.21 -8.57 16.09
CA LYS A 321 4.10 -9.33 17.35
C LYS A 321 2.89 -10.28 17.30
N LEU A 322 2.89 -11.19 16.30
CA LEU A 322 1.79 -12.12 16.01
C LEU A 322 1.92 -13.46 16.75
#